data_75e13d684dbd5887e8956fa09f8a597f
#
_entry.id   75e13d684dbd5887e8956fa09f8a597f
#
_cell.length_a   1.000
_cell.length_b   1.000
_cell.length_c   1.000
_cell.angle_alpha   90.00
_cell.angle_beta   90.00
_cell.angle_gamma   90.00
#
_symmetry.space_group_name_H-M   'P 1'
#
loop_
_entity.id
_entity.type
_entity.pdbx_description
1 polymer ?
#
loop_
_entity_poly.entity_id
_entity_poly.type
_entity_poly.pdbx_seq_one_letter_code
_entity_poly.pdbx_strand_id
1 'polypeptide(L)'
;RWFQFGLFCPVMRLHGARKRQSTYTERHPGIIEPSGGDNEIWSFGEKNYHIIKKILGYREKLKDYTCQYMDINSQTGAPIMRPMFFDFPDDEICYTLEDQYMYGADLLFAPIYRQGETERAVYLPEGDWVNVLTHEAFSGGQSIICHAQLDEFIAFARAGSDVINCF
;
A
#
# COMPACT_ATOMS: atom_id res chain seq x y z
N ARG A 1 0.03 -0.52 9.41
CA ARG A 1 -0.72 0.23 8.38
C ARG A 1 0.22 1.05 7.50
N TRP A 2 1.15 1.79 8.08
CA TRP A 2 2.11 2.59 7.30
C TRP A 2 2.98 1.75 6.36
N PHE A 3 3.34 0.55 6.80
CA PHE A 3 4.08 -0.40 5.97
C PHE A 3 3.24 -0.95 4.79
N GLN A 4 1.93 -1.18 5.02
CA GLN A 4 0.99 -1.54 3.96
C GLN A 4 0.86 -0.42 2.91
N PHE A 5 0.84 0.84 3.35
CA PHE A 5 0.88 1.97 2.43
C PHE A 5 2.16 1.95 1.57
N GLY A 6 3.31 1.67 2.18
CA GLY A 6 4.58 1.56 1.46
C GLY A 6 4.61 0.48 0.37
N LEU A 7 3.82 -0.60 0.51
CA LEU A 7 3.70 -1.65 -0.52
C LEU A 7 3.27 -1.07 -1.88
N PHE A 8 2.34 -0.11 -1.87
CA PHE A 8 1.79 0.57 -3.06
C PHE A 8 2.40 1.97 -3.28
N CYS A 9 3.66 2.13 -2.91
CA CYS A 9 4.48 3.28 -3.26
C CYS A 9 5.59 2.87 -4.22
N PRO A 10 5.95 3.68 -5.25
CA PRO A 10 7.03 3.32 -6.18
C PRO A 10 8.37 3.17 -5.45
N VAL A 11 8.64 4.02 -4.47
CA VAL A 11 9.81 3.93 -3.59
C VAL A 11 9.37 3.64 -2.17
N MET A 12 9.92 2.59 -1.58
CA MET A 12 9.66 2.17 -0.21
C MET A 12 10.97 2.11 0.58
N ARG A 13 11.01 2.74 1.74
CA ARG A 13 12.18 2.77 2.60
C ARG A 13 11.77 2.80 4.07
N LEU A 14 12.42 1.96 4.88
CA LEU A 14 12.37 2.08 6.33
C LEU A 14 13.42 3.10 6.77
N HIS A 15 12.96 4.25 7.26
CA HIS A 15 13.82 5.34 7.70
C HIS A 15 13.08 6.22 8.73
N GLY A 16 13.82 6.85 9.60
CA GLY A 16 13.28 7.83 10.54
C GLY A 16 13.93 7.77 11.93
N ALA A 17 13.69 8.82 12.71
CA ALA A 17 14.10 8.90 14.10
C ALA A 17 13.03 8.27 15.00
N ARG A 18 13.21 7.01 15.37
CA ARG A 18 12.38 6.33 16.37
C ARG A 18 12.90 6.64 17.76
N LYS A 19 12.00 6.78 18.76
CA LYS A 19 12.43 6.89 20.16
C LYS A 19 13.27 5.67 20.51
N ARG A 20 14.48 5.88 21.04
CA ARG A 20 15.32 4.78 21.53
C ARG A 20 14.61 4.02 22.64
N GLN A 21 14.70 2.72 22.59
CA GLN A 21 14.51 1.90 23.78
C GLN A 21 15.78 2.02 24.62
N SER A 22 15.64 2.20 25.93
CA SER A 22 16.73 2.46 26.88
C SER A 22 17.90 1.45 26.85
N THR A 23 17.69 0.29 26.27
CA THR A 23 18.67 -0.80 26.17
C THR A 23 19.76 -0.61 25.10
N TYR A 24 19.63 0.37 24.19
CA TYR A 24 20.63 0.53 23.13
C TYR A 24 21.90 1.25 23.62
N THR A 25 21.75 2.30 24.39
CA THR A 25 22.89 3.03 25.02
C THR A 25 23.67 2.18 26.01
N GLU A 26 23.03 1.19 26.63
CA GLU A 26 23.69 0.23 27.53
C GLU A 26 24.58 -0.76 26.76
N ARG A 27 24.22 -1.14 25.54
CA ARG A 27 24.98 -2.06 24.68
C ARG A 27 26.14 -1.38 23.95
N HIS A 28 26.04 -0.08 23.73
CA HIS A 28 27.01 0.70 22.96
C HIS A 28 27.38 2.01 23.67
N PRO A 29 28.04 1.96 24.83
CA PRO A 29 28.43 3.14 25.56
C PRO A 29 29.42 4.00 24.73
N GLY A 30 29.13 5.28 24.59
CA GLY A 30 29.93 6.23 23.85
C GLY A 30 29.58 6.46 22.37
N ILE A 31 28.56 5.77 21.82
CA ILE A 31 28.07 6.07 20.49
C ILE A 31 26.97 7.13 20.57
N ILE A 32 27.20 8.26 19.93
CA ILE A 32 26.18 9.27 19.67
C ILE A 32 25.44 8.83 18.40
N GLU A 33 24.22 8.31 18.55
CA GLU A 33 23.42 7.94 17.41
C GLU A 33 22.61 9.11 16.86
N PRO A 34 22.82 9.47 15.61
CA PRO A 34 22.10 10.57 15.00
C PRO A 34 20.65 10.22 14.63
N SER A 35 20.30 8.93 14.52
CA SER A 35 19.04 8.49 13.88
C SER A 35 18.00 7.82 14.79
N GLY A 36 18.24 7.76 16.12
CA GLY A 36 17.28 7.17 17.06
C GLY A 36 17.33 5.64 17.14
N GLY A 37 16.23 4.97 17.43
CA GLY A 37 16.15 3.52 17.58
C GLY A 37 16.06 2.76 16.26
N ASP A 38 16.25 1.45 16.34
CA ASP A 38 16.24 0.51 15.22
C ASP A 38 14.93 0.57 14.42
N ASN A 39 15.05 0.56 13.09
CA ASN A 39 13.91 0.61 12.14
C ASN A 39 13.80 -0.63 11.26
N GLU A 40 14.65 -1.63 11.47
CA GLU A 40 14.59 -2.90 10.76
C GLU A 40 13.29 -3.63 11.10
N ILE A 41 12.79 -4.44 10.16
CA ILE A 41 11.48 -5.11 10.29
C ILE A 41 11.36 -5.98 11.55
N TRP A 42 12.46 -6.56 12.04
CA TRP A 42 12.49 -7.36 13.28
C TRP A 42 12.42 -6.53 14.56
N SER A 43 12.67 -5.23 14.49
CA SER A 43 12.65 -4.34 15.66
C SER A 43 11.24 -3.97 16.13
N PHE A 44 10.20 -4.36 15.39
CA PHE A 44 8.79 -4.08 15.69
C PHE A 44 8.09 -5.21 16.45
N GLY A 45 8.83 -6.25 16.87
CA GLY A 45 8.32 -7.43 17.58
C GLY A 45 7.84 -8.54 16.63
N GLU A 46 7.81 -9.76 17.16
CA GLU A 46 7.63 -11.01 16.42
C GLU A 46 6.36 -11.00 15.55
N LYS A 47 5.21 -10.62 16.14
CA LYS A 47 3.94 -10.54 15.40
C LYS A 47 4.04 -9.62 14.18
N ASN A 48 4.59 -8.42 14.38
CA ASN A 48 4.70 -7.44 13.30
C ASN A 48 5.76 -7.85 12.27
N TYR A 49 6.83 -8.53 12.70
CA TYR A 49 7.82 -9.08 11.78
C TYR A 49 7.20 -10.04 10.76
N HIS A 50 6.36 -10.98 11.21
CA HIS A 50 5.69 -11.91 10.31
C HIS A 50 4.73 -11.21 9.34
N ILE A 51 3.97 -10.22 9.82
CA ILE A 51 3.09 -9.40 8.97
C ILE A 51 3.90 -8.66 7.90
N ILE A 52 4.96 -7.98 8.31
CA ILE A 52 5.82 -7.19 7.42
C ILE A 52 6.50 -8.10 6.39
N LYS A 53 6.99 -9.27 6.80
CA LYS A 53 7.58 -10.25 5.90
C LYS A 53 6.60 -10.73 4.82
N LYS A 54 5.33 -10.98 5.19
CA LYS A 54 4.26 -11.32 4.22
C LYS A 54 4.06 -10.18 3.21
N ILE A 55 4.00 -8.92 3.67
CA ILE A 55 3.83 -7.74 2.81
C ILE A 55 5.02 -7.56 1.87
N LEU A 56 6.25 -7.80 2.32
CA LEU A 56 7.43 -7.78 1.46
C LEU A 56 7.38 -8.84 0.37
N GLY A 57 6.77 -10.00 0.65
CA GLY A 57 6.52 -11.03 -0.36
C GLY A 57 5.66 -10.52 -1.52
N TYR A 58 4.59 -9.77 -1.22
CA TYR A 58 3.78 -9.11 -2.26
C TYR A 58 4.57 -8.03 -2.99
N ARG A 59 5.39 -7.26 -2.28
CA ARG A 59 6.24 -6.23 -2.88
C ARG A 59 7.20 -6.82 -3.92
N GLU A 60 7.80 -7.95 -3.63
CA GLU A 60 8.70 -8.64 -4.57
C GLU A 60 7.97 -9.11 -5.82
N LYS A 61 6.78 -9.68 -5.65
CA LYS A 61 5.95 -10.10 -6.79
C LYS A 61 5.45 -8.94 -7.65
N LEU A 62 5.18 -7.77 -7.04
CA LEU A 62 4.77 -6.55 -7.74
C LEU A 62 5.93 -5.81 -8.44
N LYS A 63 7.15 -6.28 -8.31
CA LYS A 63 8.34 -5.60 -8.83
C LYS A 63 8.24 -5.29 -10.31
N ASP A 64 7.95 -6.28 -11.13
CA ASP A 64 7.90 -6.12 -12.59
C ASP A 64 6.77 -5.16 -12.99
N TYR A 65 5.60 -5.26 -12.36
CA TYR A 65 4.50 -4.32 -12.55
C TYR A 65 4.92 -2.89 -12.18
N THR A 66 5.60 -2.72 -11.05
CA THR A 66 6.10 -1.41 -10.61
C THR A 66 7.12 -0.85 -11.60
N CYS A 67 8.09 -1.66 -12.05
CA CYS A 67 9.10 -1.25 -13.02
C CYS A 67 8.47 -0.85 -14.35
N GLN A 68 7.49 -1.60 -14.85
CA GLN A 68 6.76 -1.26 -16.07
C GLN A 68 6.13 0.14 -15.98
N TYR A 69 5.46 0.46 -14.88
CA TYR A 69 4.84 1.78 -14.72
C TYR A 69 5.84 2.90 -14.43
N MET A 70 6.99 2.58 -13.87
CA MET A 70 8.11 3.54 -13.74
C MET A 70 8.71 3.87 -15.12
N ASP A 71 8.82 2.88 -16.01
CA ASP A 71 9.26 3.10 -17.40
C ASP A 71 8.24 3.96 -18.18
N ILE A 72 6.94 3.68 -18.04
CA ILE A 72 5.87 4.52 -18.61
C ILE A 72 5.98 5.94 -18.08
N ASN A 73 6.18 6.11 -16.77
CA ASN A 73 6.36 7.44 -16.19
C ASN A 73 7.56 8.19 -16.79
N SER A 74 8.69 7.52 -16.98
CA SER A 74 9.89 8.14 -17.57
C SER A 74 9.67 8.61 -19.00
N GLN A 75 8.81 7.96 -19.76
CA GLN A 75 8.53 8.24 -21.17
C GLN A 75 7.41 9.26 -21.38
N THR A 76 6.39 9.23 -20.51
CA THR A 76 5.15 9.98 -20.71
C THR A 76 4.85 11.01 -19.63
N GLY A 77 5.51 10.94 -18.48
CA GLY A 77 5.18 11.73 -17.29
C GLY A 77 3.98 11.20 -16.50
N ALA A 78 3.27 10.15 -16.97
CA ALA A 78 2.13 9.58 -16.25
C ALA A 78 2.60 8.90 -14.95
N PRO A 79 2.11 9.33 -13.76
CA PRO A 79 2.60 8.78 -12.50
C PRO A 79 2.11 7.34 -12.28
N ILE A 80 2.83 6.58 -11.47
CA ILE A 80 2.37 5.27 -11.01
C ILE A 80 1.31 5.40 -9.90
N MET A 81 1.48 6.33 -8.96
CA MET A 81 0.45 6.69 -7.99
C MET A 81 -0.43 7.77 -8.59
N ARG A 82 -1.68 7.45 -8.85
CA ARG A 82 -2.61 8.31 -9.61
C ARG A 82 -3.84 8.63 -8.77
N PRO A 83 -4.20 9.91 -8.62
CA PRO A 83 -5.51 10.22 -8.05
C PRO A 83 -6.59 9.58 -8.92
N MET A 84 -7.73 9.23 -8.31
CA MET A 84 -8.80 8.49 -9.01
C MET A 84 -9.27 9.19 -10.29
N PHE A 85 -9.38 10.52 -10.29
CA PHE A 85 -9.81 11.28 -11.46
C PHE A 85 -8.83 11.21 -12.65
N PHE A 86 -7.58 10.74 -12.46
CA PHE A 86 -6.62 10.60 -13.55
C PHE A 86 -7.03 9.50 -14.54
N ASP A 87 -7.51 8.38 -14.01
CA ASP A 87 -7.95 7.23 -14.81
C ASP A 87 -9.47 7.23 -15.06
N PHE A 88 -10.23 8.05 -14.31
CA PHE A 88 -11.70 8.18 -14.38
C PHE A 88 -12.14 9.65 -14.44
N PRO A 89 -11.76 10.37 -15.51
CA PRO A 89 -12.00 11.83 -15.59
C PRO A 89 -13.48 12.20 -15.74
N ASP A 90 -14.32 11.28 -16.21
CA ASP A 90 -15.76 11.50 -16.39
C ASP A 90 -16.59 11.12 -15.16
N ASP A 91 -15.97 10.61 -14.11
CA ASP A 91 -16.61 10.25 -12.86
C ASP A 91 -16.39 11.36 -11.80
N GLU A 92 -17.44 12.18 -11.57
CA GLU A 92 -17.37 13.30 -10.62
C GLU A 92 -17.02 12.87 -9.20
N ILE A 93 -17.39 11.67 -8.77
CA ILE A 93 -17.03 11.14 -7.42
C ILE A 93 -15.52 11.03 -7.30
N CYS A 94 -14.83 10.62 -8.35
CA CYS A 94 -13.38 10.46 -8.35
C CYS A 94 -12.59 11.73 -8.05
N TYR A 95 -13.18 12.91 -8.24
CA TYR A 95 -12.56 14.21 -7.87
C TYR A 95 -12.66 14.52 -6.36
N THR A 96 -13.51 13.83 -5.63
CA THR A 96 -13.73 14.04 -4.19
C THR A 96 -13.00 13.02 -3.32
N LEU A 97 -12.37 12.02 -3.91
CA LEU A 97 -11.69 10.94 -3.19
C LEU A 97 -10.26 11.32 -2.82
N GLU A 98 -10.00 11.48 -1.52
CA GLU A 98 -8.69 11.90 -0.99
C GLU A 98 -7.89 10.74 -0.37
N ASP A 99 -8.51 9.58 -0.18
CA ASP A 99 -8.00 8.50 0.67
C ASP A 99 -7.91 7.14 -0.03
N GLN A 100 -8.02 7.13 -1.35
CA GLN A 100 -7.74 5.99 -2.22
C GLN A 100 -7.13 6.45 -3.54
N TYR A 101 -6.41 5.59 -4.23
CA TYR A 101 -5.74 5.93 -5.49
C TYR A 101 -5.48 4.70 -6.35
N MET A 102 -5.20 4.93 -7.64
CA MET A 102 -4.71 3.89 -8.53
C MET A 102 -3.20 3.75 -8.42
N TYR A 103 -2.72 2.53 -8.32
CA TYR A 103 -1.31 2.16 -8.44
C TYR A 103 -1.09 1.49 -9.80
N GLY A 104 -0.51 2.21 -10.74
CA GLY A 104 -0.61 1.88 -12.16
C GLY A 104 -2.05 2.06 -12.65
N ALA A 105 -2.40 1.44 -13.79
CA ALA A 105 -3.75 1.51 -14.33
C ALA A 105 -4.69 0.42 -13.80
N ASP A 106 -4.16 -0.62 -13.18
CA ASP A 106 -4.92 -1.84 -12.89
C ASP A 106 -5.21 -2.10 -11.42
N LEU A 107 -4.46 -1.48 -10.50
CA LEU A 107 -4.63 -1.65 -9.07
C LEU A 107 -5.23 -0.40 -8.42
N LEU A 108 -6.35 -0.55 -7.73
CA LEU A 108 -6.90 0.43 -6.80
C LEU A 108 -6.44 0.07 -5.40
N PHE A 109 -5.89 1.02 -4.66
CA PHE A 109 -5.49 0.85 -3.26
C PHE A 109 -6.22 1.83 -2.35
N ALA A 110 -6.79 1.31 -1.28
CA ALA A 110 -7.54 2.08 -0.28
C ALA A 110 -6.97 1.82 1.12
N PRO A 111 -5.96 2.58 1.59
CA PRO A 111 -5.32 2.34 2.88
C PRO A 111 -6.25 2.57 4.06
N ILE A 112 -6.15 1.72 5.08
CA ILE A 112 -6.65 2.07 6.41
C ILE A 112 -5.56 2.90 7.10
N TYR A 113 -5.81 4.18 7.32
CA TYR A 113 -4.81 5.13 7.80
C TYR A 113 -5.08 5.65 9.21
N ARG A 114 -6.25 5.36 9.79
CA ARG A 114 -6.56 5.74 11.17
C ARG A 114 -6.24 4.60 12.14
N GLN A 115 -5.73 4.96 13.29
CA GLN A 115 -5.38 4.00 14.33
C GLN A 115 -6.63 3.28 14.87
N GLY A 116 -6.58 1.95 14.93
CA GLY A 116 -7.63 1.12 15.47
C GLY A 116 -8.75 0.75 14.48
N GLU A 117 -8.82 1.40 13.32
CA GLU A 117 -9.79 1.04 12.29
C GLU A 117 -9.42 -0.30 11.62
N THR A 118 -10.46 -1.09 11.33
CA THR A 118 -10.38 -2.36 10.62
C THR A 118 -11.32 -2.43 9.42
N GLU A 119 -12.01 -1.31 9.12
CA GLU A 119 -12.94 -1.20 8.01
C GLU A 119 -12.95 0.22 7.45
N ARG A 120 -13.37 0.37 6.20
CA ARG A 120 -13.65 1.65 5.59
C ARG A 120 -14.55 1.51 4.35
N ALA A 121 -15.19 2.59 3.97
CA ALA A 121 -15.81 2.69 2.66
C ALA A 121 -14.74 2.83 1.57
N VAL A 122 -14.97 2.17 0.43
CA VAL A 122 -14.15 2.25 -0.78
C VAL A 122 -15.08 2.46 -1.96
N TYR A 123 -14.82 3.45 -2.77
CA TYR A 123 -15.52 3.65 -4.03
C TYR A 123 -14.82 2.88 -5.15
N LEU A 124 -15.56 2.02 -5.82
CA LEU A 124 -15.12 1.33 -7.02
C LEU A 124 -15.71 2.05 -8.23
N PRO A 125 -14.92 2.73 -9.08
CA PRO A 125 -15.40 3.34 -10.32
C PRO A 125 -16.00 2.31 -11.27
N GLU A 126 -16.71 2.76 -12.29
CA GLU A 126 -17.32 1.88 -13.28
C GLU A 126 -16.34 0.88 -13.87
N GLY A 127 -16.79 -0.35 -14.07
CA GLY A 127 -16.01 -1.51 -14.51
C GLY A 127 -16.11 -2.66 -13.53
N ASP A 128 -15.38 -3.74 -13.80
CA ASP A 128 -15.34 -4.93 -12.95
C ASP A 128 -14.04 -5.01 -12.16
N TRP A 129 -14.15 -5.31 -10.88
CA TRP A 129 -13.06 -5.31 -9.92
C TRP A 129 -12.97 -6.64 -9.19
N VAL A 130 -11.77 -7.03 -8.81
CA VAL A 130 -11.51 -8.23 -8.01
C VAL A 130 -10.67 -7.85 -6.80
N ASN A 131 -11.14 -8.19 -5.60
CA ASN A 131 -10.34 -8.02 -4.39
C ASN A 131 -9.09 -8.92 -4.48
N VAL A 132 -7.91 -8.33 -4.34
CA VAL A 132 -6.64 -9.05 -4.58
C VAL A 132 -6.33 -10.12 -3.54
N LEU A 133 -6.91 -10.05 -2.33
CA LEU A 133 -6.67 -11.03 -1.27
C LEU A 133 -7.73 -12.12 -1.21
N THR A 134 -9.00 -11.79 -1.47
CA THR A 134 -10.11 -12.75 -1.38
C THR A 134 -10.52 -13.34 -2.72
N HIS A 135 -10.10 -12.73 -3.83
CA HIS A 135 -10.52 -13.02 -5.20
C HIS A 135 -12.04 -12.85 -5.44
N GLU A 136 -12.73 -12.15 -4.55
CA GLU A 136 -14.13 -11.81 -4.71
C GLU A 136 -14.29 -10.74 -5.79
N ALA A 137 -15.29 -10.93 -6.67
CA ALA A 137 -15.57 -10.01 -7.77
C ALA A 137 -16.64 -8.99 -7.37
N PHE A 138 -16.49 -7.76 -7.84
CA PHE A 138 -17.38 -6.63 -7.60
C PHE A 138 -17.62 -5.87 -8.90
N SER A 139 -18.87 -5.48 -9.12
CA SER A 139 -19.18 -4.47 -10.14
C SER A 139 -18.88 -3.09 -9.57
N GLY A 140 -18.32 -2.20 -10.40
CA GLY A 140 -18.04 -0.83 -10.03
C GLY A 140 -19.27 0.09 -10.10
N GLY A 141 -19.04 1.40 -10.07
CA GLY A 141 -20.07 2.44 -9.98
C GLY A 141 -20.70 2.52 -8.58
N GLN A 142 -20.03 2.04 -7.52
CA GLN A 142 -20.58 1.97 -6.17
C GLN A 142 -19.53 2.09 -5.07
N SER A 143 -19.99 2.47 -3.88
CA SER A 143 -19.20 2.37 -2.66
C SER A 143 -19.54 1.11 -1.88
N ILE A 144 -18.53 0.42 -1.41
CA ILE A 144 -18.65 -0.78 -0.58
C ILE A 144 -17.91 -0.61 0.74
N ILE A 145 -18.35 -1.33 1.79
CA ILE A 145 -17.60 -1.40 3.06
C ILE A 145 -16.63 -2.56 2.96
N CYS A 146 -15.35 -2.25 3.14
CA CYS A 146 -14.27 -3.23 3.13
C CYS A 146 -13.68 -3.39 4.52
N HIS A 147 -13.40 -4.63 4.90
CA HIS A 147 -12.75 -4.98 6.16
C HIS A 147 -11.33 -5.46 5.90
N ALA A 148 -10.39 -5.11 6.77
CA ALA A 148 -9.03 -5.65 6.74
C ALA A 148 -8.41 -5.68 8.14
N GLN A 149 -8.01 -6.85 8.58
CA GLN A 149 -7.23 -7.04 9.80
C GLN A 149 -5.82 -6.44 9.64
N LEU A 150 -5.03 -6.43 10.70
CA LEU A 150 -3.70 -5.79 10.68
C LEU A 150 -2.72 -6.43 9.67
N ASP A 151 -2.89 -7.69 9.35
CA ASP A 151 -2.12 -8.45 8.36
C ASP A 151 -2.72 -8.45 6.95
N GLU A 152 -3.83 -7.71 6.76
CA GLU A 152 -4.54 -7.54 5.51
C GLU A 152 -4.54 -6.07 5.09
N PHE A 153 -4.77 -5.82 3.81
CA PHE A 153 -4.95 -4.50 3.22
C PHE A 153 -6.10 -4.54 2.21
N ILE A 154 -6.58 -3.36 1.84
CA ILE A 154 -7.70 -3.23 0.90
C ILE A 154 -7.14 -2.79 -0.45
N ALA A 155 -7.17 -3.69 -1.43
CA ALA A 155 -6.81 -3.39 -2.80
C ALA A 155 -7.66 -4.22 -3.77
N PHE A 156 -7.90 -3.65 -4.94
CA PHE A 156 -8.67 -4.27 -6.01
C PHE A 156 -7.88 -4.21 -7.31
N ALA A 157 -7.89 -5.30 -8.06
CA ALA A 157 -7.40 -5.31 -9.43
C ALA A 157 -8.58 -5.15 -10.40
N ARG A 158 -8.35 -4.53 -11.58
CA ARG A 158 -9.32 -4.65 -12.67
C ARG A 158 -9.49 -6.10 -13.06
N ALA A 159 -10.73 -6.52 -13.28
CA ALA A 159 -11.02 -7.89 -13.72
C ALA A 159 -10.28 -8.20 -15.04
N GLY A 160 -9.65 -9.36 -15.10
CA GLY A 160 -8.84 -9.79 -16.24
C GLY A 160 -7.42 -9.24 -16.29
N SER A 161 -6.99 -8.40 -15.36
CA SER A 161 -5.60 -7.98 -15.27
C SER A 161 -4.71 -9.04 -14.64
N ASP A 162 -3.55 -9.31 -15.25
CA ASP A 162 -2.57 -10.28 -14.77
C ASP A 162 -1.94 -9.88 -13.42
N VAL A 163 -2.07 -8.63 -13.02
CA VAL A 163 -1.51 -8.12 -11.74
C VAL A 163 -2.09 -8.85 -10.52
N ILE A 164 -3.30 -9.42 -10.64
CA ILE A 164 -3.90 -10.22 -9.56
C ILE A 164 -3.05 -11.43 -9.16
N ASN A 165 -2.25 -11.95 -10.07
CA ASN A 165 -1.35 -13.09 -9.82
C ASN A 165 -0.15 -12.73 -8.91
N CYS A 166 0.00 -11.44 -8.58
CA CYS A 166 1.00 -10.96 -7.63
C CYS A 166 0.58 -11.12 -6.15
N PHE A 167 -0.65 -11.58 -5.88
CA PHE A 167 -1.19 -11.67 -4.51
C PHE A 167 -1.58 -13.09 -4.07
#